data_fa9e203a9650c5a2a844cc6b02782a8e
#
_entry.id   fa9e203a9650c5a2a844cc6b02782a8e
#
_cell.length_a   1.000
_cell.length_b   1.000
_cell.length_c   1.000
_cell.angle_alpha   90.00
_cell.angle_beta   90.00
_cell.angle_gamma   90.00
#
_symmetry.space_group_name_H-M   'P 1'
#
loop_
_entity.id
_entity.type
_entity.pdbx_description
1 polymer ?
#
loop_
_entity_poly.entity_id
_entity_poly.type
_entity_poly.pdbx_seq_one_letter_code
_entity_poly.pdbx_strand_id
1 'polypeptide(L)'
;MRVIAGKFKSRRLEAPAGMHTRPTSDRLRETLFNMVAPRIDDSVWLDLFAGSGAIGIEALSRGARSVYFVESAAAAARTIRKNLHTLAIEDGFEVIERDAEIALRMLDSQVVACDFVFLDPPYRKMGDYEQVLGFLSQSRLLNAGCQVIAEHDKHFDPGNEFGSLRRHRTLRQGDAVLSFYSVTSPQTT
;
A
#
# COMPACT_ATOMS: atom_id res chain seq x y z
N MET A 1 15.29 8.45 1.96
CA MET A 1 14.30 8.05 2.98
C MET A 1 14.88 6.98 3.91
N ARG A 2 14.17 6.59 4.96
CA ARG A 2 14.63 5.59 5.94
C ARG A 2 13.44 4.82 6.51
N VAL A 3 13.71 3.66 7.10
CA VAL A 3 12.73 2.93 7.92
C VAL A 3 12.51 3.69 9.24
N ILE A 4 11.24 3.87 9.63
CA ILE A 4 10.87 4.72 10.79
C ILE A 4 10.97 3.94 12.10
N ALA A 5 10.44 2.69 12.12
CA ALA A 5 10.38 1.89 13.34
C ALA A 5 10.56 0.39 13.05
N GLY A 6 10.54 -0.43 14.12
CA GLY A 6 10.64 -1.88 14.04
C GLY A 6 12.07 -2.39 13.88
N LYS A 7 12.20 -3.62 13.37
CA LYS A 7 13.44 -4.40 13.26
C LYS A 7 14.54 -3.66 12.48
N PHE A 8 14.15 -2.89 11.45
CA PHE A 8 15.09 -2.19 10.56
C PHE A 8 15.13 -0.68 10.80
N LYS A 9 14.68 -0.19 11.95
CA LYS A 9 14.63 1.24 12.30
C LYS A 9 15.93 1.98 11.91
N SER A 10 15.77 3.18 11.34
CA SER A 10 16.83 4.11 10.91
C SER A 10 17.68 3.64 9.72
N ARG A 11 17.47 2.42 9.19
CA ARG A 11 18.17 1.96 7.98
C ARG A 11 17.72 2.77 6.77
N ARG A 12 18.68 3.16 5.94
CA ARG A 12 18.41 3.96 4.73
C ARG A 12 17.81 3.10 3.62
N LEU A 13 16.85 3.69 2.90
CA LEU A 13 16.27 3.13 1.68
C LEU A 13 16.66 4.01 0.50
N GLU A 14 17.02 3.37 -0.60
CA GLU A 14 17.25 4.05 -1.88
C GLU A 14 15.91 4.42 -2.52
N ALA A 15 15.89 5.55 -3.23
CA ALA A 15 14.78 5.95 -4.09
C ALA A 15 15.09 5.58 -5.54
N PRO A 16 14.10 5.23 -6.37
CA PRO A 16 14.30 5.00 -7.79
C PRO A 16 14.86 6.25 -8.47
N ALA A 17 15.84 6.07 -9.36
CA ALA A 17 16.41 7.17 -10.13
C ALA A 17 15.38 7.75 -11.11
N GLY A 18 15.30 9.09 -11.21
CA GLY A 18 14.45 9.78 -12.19
C GLY A 18 12.95 9.86 -11.84
N MET A 19 12.52 9.34 -10.72
CA MET A 19 11.15 9.56 -10.27
C MET A 19 11.04 10.91 -9.54
N HIS A 20 10.41 11.87 -10.19
CA HIS A 20 10.01 13.16 -9.57
C HIS A 20 8.71 13.04 -8.75
N THR A 21 8.34 11.82 -8.35
CA THR A 21 7.23 11.62 -7.41
C THR A 21 7.68 12.03 -6.02
N ARG A 22 6.88 12.81 -5.34
CA ARG A 22 7.10 13.15 -3.93
C ARG A 22 6.88 11.88 -3.13
N PRO A 23 7.93 11.27 -2.54
CA PRO A 23 7.72 10.06 -1.75
C PRO A 23 6.86 10.40 -0.54
N THR A 24 6.01 9.47 -0.12
CA THR A 24 5.30 9.54 1.16
C THR A 24 6.27 10.00 2.23
N SER A 25 5.99 11.16 2.83
CA SER A 25 6.92 11.76 3.80
C SER A 25 7.14 10.84 4.99
N ASP A 26 8.33 10.87 5.59
CA ASP A 26 8.64 10.11 6.80
C ASP A 26 7.57 10.33 7.88
N ARG A 27 7.09 11.57 8.03
CA ARG A 27 6.05 11.93 9.01
C ARG A 27 4.68 11.34 8.68
N LEU A 28 4.27 11.35 7.40
CA LEU A 28 2.98 10.76 7.00
C LEU A 28 3.00 9.24 7.18
N ARG A 29 4.12 8.61 6.83
CA ARG A 29 4.34 7.18 7.00
C ARG A 29 4.33 6.82 8.49
N GLU A 30 4.99 7.60 9.36
CA GLU A 30 4.94 7.41 10.81
C GLU A 30 3.50 7.48 11.32
N THR A 31 2.75 8.51 10.90
CA THR A 31 1.35 8.68 11.33
C THR A 31 0.48 7.51 10.86
N LEU A 32 0.62 7.09 9.59
CA LEU A 32 -0.08 5.92 9.04
C LEU A 32 0.16 4.69 9.91
N PHE A 33 1.42 4.35 10.11
CA PHE A 33 1.79 3.13 10.82
C PHE A 33 1.46 3.17 12.32
N ASN A 34 1.44 4.33 12.95
CA ASN A 34 0.96 4.46 14.33
C ASN A 34 -0.55 4.19 14.44
N MET A 35 -1.34 4.58 13.42
CA MET A 35 -2.79 4.31 13.39
C MET A 35 -3.12 2.83 13.24
N VAL A 36 -2.33 2.11 12.43
CA VAL A 36 -2.57 0.68 12.15
C VAL A 36 -1.77 -0.24 13.07
N ALA A 37 -0.93 0.31 13.96
CA ALA A 37 -0.01 -0.42 14.83
C ALA A 37 -0.60 -1.66 15.54
N PRO A 38 -1.84 -1.61 16.09
CA PRO A 38 -2.40 -2.77 16.81
C PRO A 38 -2.69 -3.98 15.93
N ARG A 39 -2.62 -3.82 14.60
CA ARG A 39 -3.03 -4.84 13.63
C ARG A 39 -1.93 -5.22 12.64
N ILE A 40 -0.70 -4.72 12.83
CA ILE A 40 0.41 -4.95 11.90
C ILE A 40 1.02 -6.34 12.07
N ASP A 41 1.18 -6.77 13.32
CA ASP A 41 1.82 -8.05 13.63
C ASP A 41 1.08 -9.20 12.95
N ASP A 42 1.84 -10.07 12.26
CA ASP A 42 1.35 -11.21 11.46
C ASP A 42 0.40 -10.84 10.29
N SER A 43 0.28 -9.57 9.93
CA SER A 43 -0.60 -9.10 8.84
C SER A 43 -0.02 -9.33 7.45
N VAL A 44 -0.91 -9.41 6.45
CA VAL A 44 -0.60 -9.46 5.02
C VAL A 44 -0.89 -8.12 4.37
N TRP A 45 0.10 -7.57 3.68
CA TRP A 45 0.03 -6.26 3.02
C TRP A 45 0.11 -6.39 1.50
N LEU A 46 -0.66 -5.55 0.82
CA LEU A 46 -0.54 -5.29 -0.61
C LEU A 46 -0.16 -3.83 -0.79
N ASP A 47 1.06 -3.58 -1.29
CA ASP A 47 1.61 -2.25 -1.56
C ASP A 47 1.56 -2.01 -3.07
N LEU A 48 0.51 -1.33 -3.53
CA LEU A 48 0.27 -1.00 -4.93
C LEU A 48 0.95 0.33 -5.28
N PHE A 49 1.59 0.35 -6.46
CA PHE A 49 2.44 1.47 -6.91
C PHE A 49 3.61 1.70 -5.95
N ALA A 50 4.27 0.60 -5.58
CA ALA A 50 5.17 0.52 -4.42
C ALA A 50 6.43 1.42 -4.50
N GLY A 51 6.81 1.89 -5.70
CA GLY A 51 7.92 2.82 -5.90
C GLY A 51 9.25 2.32 -5.33
N SER A 52 9.65 2.85 -4.19
CA SER A 52 10.85 2.40 -3.46
C SER A 52 10.62 1.22 -2.53
N GLY A 53 9.35 0.80 -2.32
CA GLY A 53 8.93 -0.20 -1.35
C GLY A 53 8.87 0.31 0.09
N ALA A 54 8.89 1.63 0.31
CA ALA A 54 9.02 2.18 1.65
C ALA A 54 7.85 1.83 2.59
N ILE A 55 6.63 1.70 2.06
CA ILE A 55 5.44 1.31 2.84
C ILE A 55 5.53 -0.17 3.21
N GLY A 56 5.70 -1.04 2.24
CA GLY A 56 5.78 -2.48 2.52
C GLY A 56 6.99 -2.86 3.39
N ILE A 57 8.16 -2.24 3.18
CA ILE A 57 9.34 -2.45 4.02
C ILE A 57 9.09 -1.98 5.45
N GLU A 58 8.39 -0.86 5.65
CA GLU A 58 8.00 -0.40 6.98
C GLU A 58 7.06 -1.41 7.66
N ALA A 59 6.10 -1.99 6.91
CA ALA A 59 5.21 -3.03 7.40
C ALA A 59 5.99 -4.28 7.86
N LEU A 60 6.91 -4.80 7.03
CA LEU A 60 7.81 -5.92 7.40
C LEU A 60 8.65 -5.59 8.63
N SER A 61 9.18 -4.37 8.70
CA SER A 61 9.97 -3.91 9.85
C SER A 61 9.19 -3.93 11.16
N ARG A 62 7.88 -3.76 11.08
CA ARG A 62 6.97 -3.72 12.25
C ARG A 62 6.26 -5.04 12.54
N GLY A 63 6.59 -6.12 11.83
CA GLY A 63 6.09 -7.46 12.13
C GLY A 63 5.02 -7.98 11.17
N ALA A 64 4.77 -7.31 10.03
CA ALA A 64 3.93 -7.91 9.00
C ALA A 64 4.51 -9.26 8.55
N ARG A 65 3.64 -10.27 8.37
CA ARG A 65 4.01 -11.60 7.94
C ARG A 65 4.47 -11.61 6.49
N SER A 66 3.74 -10.91 5.64
CA SER A 66 4.08 -10.86 4.22
C SER A 66 3.61 -9.57 3.54
N VAL A 67 4.35 -9.18 2.49
CA VAL A 67 4.07 -8.01 1.66
C VAL A 67 4.19 -8.36 0.19
N TYR A 68 3.15 -8.04 -0.57
CA TYR A 68 3.14 -8.06 -2.03
C TYR A 68 3.40 -6.65 -2.55
N PHE A 69 4.58 -6.43 -3.12
CA PHE A 69 4.94 -5.16 -3.75
C PHE A 69 4.56 -5.20 -5.22
N VAL A 70 3.68 -4.32 -5.66
CA VAL A 70 3.29 -4.19 -7.07
C VAL A 70 3.85 -2.90 -7.63
N GLU A 71 4.69 -3.03 -8.66
CA GLU A 71 5.34 -1.88 -9.31
C GLU A 71 5.58 -2.19 -10.79
N SER A 72 5.06 -1.32 -11.67
CA SER A 72 5.15 -1.54 -13.12
C SER A 72 6.50 -1.10 -13.71
N ALA A 73 7.16 -0.12 -13.08
CA ALA A 73 8.43 0.40 -13.56
C ALA A 73 9.59 -0.53 -13.14
N ALA A 74 10.24 -1.20 -14.10
CA ALA A 74 11.35 -2.13 -13.84
C ALA A 74 12.50 -1.52 -13.00
N ALA A 75 12.77 -0.22 -13.16
CA ALA A 75 13.79 0.47 -12.37
C ALA A 75 13.39 0.58 -10.88
N ALA A 76 12.11 0.85 -10.60
CA ALA A 76 11.60 0.91 -9.24
C ALA A 76 11.50 -0.48 -8.62
N ALA A 77 11.03 -1.49 -9.36
CA ALA A 77 11.02 -2.88 -8.90
C ALA A 77 12.44 -3.38 -8.54
N ARG A 78 13.45 -3.02 -9.33
CA ARG A 78 14.87 -3.29 -8.97
C ARG A 78 15.29 -2.57 -7.70
N THR A 79 14.83 -1.34 -7.48
CA THR A 79 15.12 -0.58 -6.26
C THR A 79 14.50 -1.26 -5.03
N ILE A 80 13.26 -1.75 -5.13
CA ILE A 80 12.62 -2.53 -4.05
C ILE A 80 13.48 -3.75 -3.71
N ARG A 81 13.84 -4.57 -4.69
CA ARG A 81 14.68 -5.76 -4.48
C ARG A 81 16.03 -5.42 -3.85
N LYS A 82 16.66 -4.31 -4.28
CA LYS A 82 17.91 -3.81 -3.70
C LYS A 82 17.74 -3.39 -2.25
N ASN A 83 16.67 -2.67 -1.92
CA ASN A 83 16.36 -2.26 -0.56
C ASN A 83 16.15 -3.46 0.36
N LEU A 84 15.36 -4.45 -0.07
CA LEU A 84 15.13 -5.69 0.67
C LEU A 84 16.43 -6.45 0.92
N HIS A 85 17.26 -6.63 -0.12
CA HIS A 85 18.58 -7.27 0.01
C HIS A 85 19.51 -6.52 0.96
N THR A 86 19.58 -5.17 0.87
CA THR A 86 20.42 -4.34 1.76
C THR A 86 20.01 -4.45 3.23
N LEU A 87 18.74 -4.72 3.48
CA LEU A 87 18.20 -4.95 4.82
C LEU A 87 18.31 -6.40 5.28
N ALA A 88 18.83 -7.30 4.44
CA ALA A 88 18.87 -8.75 4.68
C ALA A 88 17.46 -9.32 4.99
N ILE A 89 16.45 -8.87 4.24
CA ILE A 89 15.11 -9.43 4.24
C ILE A 89 15.10 -10.53 3.16
N GLU A 90 14.97 -11.79 3.57
CA GLU A 90 15.10 -12.95 2.67
C GLU A 90 13.75 -13.60 2.36
N ASP A 91 12.73 -13.38 3.21
CA ASP A 91 11.40 -13.98 3.09
C ASP A 91 10.30 -12.99 3.48
N GLY A 92 9.05 -13.43 3.41
CA GLY A 92 7.89 -12.61 3.76
C GLY A 92 7.55 -11.56 2.71
N PHE A 93 8.02 -11.69 1.46
CA PHE A 93 7.66 -10.75 0.42
C PHE A 93 7.61 -11.36 -0.99
N GLU A 94 6.86 -10.69 -1.86
CA GLU A 94 6.89 -10.90 -3.31
C GLU A 94 6.97 -9.56 -4.03
N VAL A 95 7.83 -9.43 -5.05
CA VAL A 95 7.93 -8.22 -5.90
C VAL A 95 7.38 -8.54 -7.27
N ILE A 96 6.19 -8.03 -7.56
CA ILE A 96 5.41 -8.24 -8.77
C ILE A 96 5.64 -7.05 -9.72
N GLU A 97 6.45 -7.28 -10.75
CA GLU A 97 6.79 -6.28 -11.77
C GLU A 97 5.71 -6.30 -12.88
N ARG A 98 4.53 -5.74 -12.57
CA ARG A 98 3.35 -5.66 -13.43
C ARG A 98 2.55 -4.40 -13.14
N ASP A 99 1.67 -4.02 -14.08
CA ASP A 99 0.63 -3.03 -13.81
C ASP A 99 -0.31 -3.51 -12.71
N ALA A 100 -0.84 -2.55 -11.92
CA ALA A 100 -1.70 -2.83 -10.78
C ALA A 100 -2.91 -3.71 -11.13
N GLU A 101 -3.57 -3.45 -12.26
CA GLU A 101 -4.73 -4.25 -12.69
C GLU A 101 -4.35 -5.72 -12.95
N ILE A 102 -3.25 -5.96 -13.65
CA ILE A 102 -2.77 -7.32 -13.94
C ILE A 102 -2.40 -8.04 -12.65
N ALA A 103 -1.68 -7.36 -11.76
CA ALA A 103 -1.28 -7.92 -10.48
C ALA A 103 -2.48 -8.25 -9.58
N LEU A 104 -3.48 -7.37 -9.51
CA LEU A 104 -4.70 -7.60 -8.76
C LEU A 104 -5.46 -8.83 -9.24
N ARG A 105 -5.64 -9.00 -10.56
CA ARG A 105 -6.29 -10.18 -11.15
C ARG A 105 -5.52 -11.47 -10.84
N MET A 106 -4.19 -11.42 -10.92
CA MET A 106 -3.32 -12.55 -10.60
C MET A 106 -3.46 -12.95 -9.12
N LEU A 107 -3.32 -12.01 -8.19
CA LEU A 107 -3.43 -12.26 -6.76
C LEU A 107 -4.83 -12.74 -6.36
N ASP A 108 -5.89 -12.18 -6.96
CA ASP A 108 -7.27 -12.62 -6.72
C ASP A 108 -7.49 -14.07 -7.17
N SER A 109 -6.91 -14.48 -8.31
CA SER A 109 -6.95 -15.85 -8.79
C SER A 109 -6.22 -16.83 -7.87
N GLN A 110 -5.16 -16.38 -7.19
CA GLN A 110 -4.39 -17.13 -6.19
C GLN A 110 -5.05 -17.13 -4.80
N VAL A 111 -6.18 -16.43 -4.66
CA VAL A 111 -6.91 -16.30 -3.39
C VAL A 111 -6.02 -15.73 -2.27
N VAL A 112 -5.15 -14.80 -2.62
CA VAL A 112 -4.37 -14.05 -1.63
C VAL A 112 -5.34 -13.18 -0.84
N ALA A 113 -5.27 -13.26 0.49
CA ALA A 113 -6.14 -12.49 1.37
C ALA A 113 -5.32 -11.48 2.17
N CYS A 114 -5.61 -10.19 2.03
CA CYS A 114 -4.87 -9.09 2.62
C CYS A 114 -5.60 -8.47 3.82
N ASP A 115 -4.83 -8.06 4.82
CA ASP A 115 -5.31 -7.29 5.97
C ASP A 115 -5.20 -5.80 5.71
N PHE A 116 -4.23 -5.40 4.87
CA PHE A 116 -4.02 -4.03 4.44
C PHE A 116 -3.71 -3.95 2.95
N VAL A 117 -4.31 -2.98 2.28
CA VAL A 117 -3.96 -2.57 0.92
C VAL A 117 -3.59 -1.10 0.95
N PHE A 118 -2.42 -0.75 0.48
CA PHE A 118 -1.99 0.64 0.29
C PHE A 118 -1.88 0.94 -1.19
N LEU A 119 -2.35 2.12 -1.62
CA LEU A 119 -2.24 2.57 -3.00
C LEU A 119 -1.89 4.06 -3.07
N ASP A 120 -0.88 4.38 -3.89
CA ASP A 120 -0.42 5.74 -4.20
C ASP A 120 -0.12 5.84 -5.70
N PRO A 121 -1.17 5.84 -6.55
CA PRO A 121 -0.97 5.94 -7.99
C PRO A 121 -0.36 7.29 -8.37
N PRO A 122 0.48 7.34 -9.42
CA PRO A 122 1.09 8.60 -9.85
C PRO A 122 0.02 9.60 -10.27
N TYR A 123 0.18 10.88 -9.86
CA TYR A 123 -0.78 12.00 -10.03
C TYR A 123 -1.40 12.15 -11.42
N ARG A 124 -0.80 11.58 -12.47
CA ARG A 124 -1.31 11.64 -13.85
C ARG A 124 -2.31 10.53 -14.18
N LYS A 125 -2.52 9.58 -13.27
CA LYS A 125 -3.39 8.41 -13.47
C LYS A 125 -4.54 8.41 -12.45
N MET A 126 -5.30 9.49 -12.41
CA MET A 126 -6.41 9.65 -11.46
C MET A 126 -7.49 8.56 -11.61
N GLY A 127 -7.67 8.01 -12.82
CA GLY A 127 -8.56 6.87 -13.07
C GLY A 127 -8.12 5.57 -12.38
N ASP A 128 -6.83 5.46 -11.98
CA ASP A 128 -6.35 4.26 -11.30
C ASP A 128 -7.03 4.06 -9.92
N TYR A 129 -7.42 5.15 -9.23
CA TYR A 129 -8.14 5.03 -7.95
C TYR A 129 -9.50 4.36 -8.14
N GLU A 130 -10.28 4.83 -9.11
CA GLU A 130 -11.61 4.27 -9.40
C GLU A 130 -11.51 2.82 -9.85
N GLN A 131 -10.56 2.52 -10.72
CA GLN A 131 -10.32 1.18 -11.24
C GLN A 131 -9.87 0.21 -10.14
N VAL A 132 -8.88 0.61 -9.33
CA VAL A 132 -8.33 -0.23 -8.26
C VAL A 132 -9.35 -0.43 -7.14
N LEU A 133 -9.98 0.64 -6.64
CA LEU A 133 -10.97 0.56 -5.56
C LEU A 133 -12.23 -0.18 -6.01
N GLY A 134 -12.66 0.03 -7.27
CA GLY A 134 -13.76 -0.71 -7.88
C GLY A 134 -13.46 -2.20 -7.98
N PHE A 135 -12.26 -2.60 -8.43
CA PHE A 135 -11.85 -4.00 -8.47
C PHE A 135 -11.81 -4.61 -7.06
N LEU A 136 -11.14 -3.95 -6.11
CA LEU A 136 -11.00 -4.43 -4.73
C LEU A 136 -12.35 -4.67 -4.06
N SER A 137 -13.34 -3.82 -4.35
CA SER A 137 -14.69 -3.92 -3.76
C SER A 137 -15.43 -5.22 -4.10
N GLN A 138 -15.02 -5.92 -5.16
CA GLN A 138 -15.63 -7.14 -5.65
C GLN A 138 -14.69 -8.35 -5.57
N SER A 139 -13.44 -8.13 -5.15
CA SER A 139 -12.40 -9.16 -5.12
C SER A 139 -12.42 -9.96 -3.82
N ARG A 140 -11.75 -11.11 -3.85
CA ARG A 140 -11.50 -11.95 -2.67
C ARG A 140 -10.21 -11.58 -1.94
N LEU A 141 -9.54 -10.51 -2.38
CA LEU A 141 -8.27 -10.04 -1.80
C LEU A 141 -8.41 -9.45 -0.41
N LEU A 142 -9.63 -9.07 0.00
CA LEU A 142 -9.84 -8.35 1.25
C LEU A 142 -10.31 -9.29 2.35
N ASN A 143 -9.49 -9.50 3.38
CA ASN A 143 -9.91 -10.17 4.60
C ASN A 143 -11.06 -9.43 5.29
N ALA A 144 -11.82 -10.13 6.14
CA ALA A 144 -12.78 -9.49 7.03
C ALA A 144 -12.05 -8.44 7.89
N GLY A 145 -12.49 -7.18 7.79
CA GLY A 145 -11.85 -6.05 8.46
C GLY A 145 -10.60 -5.51 7.77
N CYS A 146 -10.29 -5.93 6.54
CA CYS A 146 -9.22 -5.33 5.75
C CYS A 146 -9.38 -3.81 5.66
N GLN A 147 -8.27 -3.09 5.75
CA GLN A 147 -8.21 -1.65 5.49
C GLN A 147 -7.54 -1.38 4.16
N VAL A 148 -8.28 -0.69 3.28
CA VAL A 148 -7.72 -0.14 2.04
C VAL A 148 -7.40 1.33 2.28
N ILE A 149 -6.15 1.74 2.01
CA ILE A 149 -5.61 3.05 2.32
C ILE A 149 -5.12 3.67 1.03
N ALA A 150 -5.76 4.78 0.61
CA ALA A 150 -5.36 5.52 -0.58
C ALA A 150 -4.67 6.83 -0.19
N GLU A 151 -3.40 7.01 -0.61
CA GLU A 151 -2.72 8.30 -0.55
C GLU A 151 -3.09 9.11 -1.80
N HIS A 152 -3.42 10.39 -1.63
CA HIS A 152 -3.76 11.29 -2.73
C HIS A 152 -3.44 12.74 -2.37
N ASP A 153 -3.44 13.63 -3.38
CA ASP A 153 -3.29 15.07 -3.16
C ASP A 153 -4.56 15.66 -2.54
N LYS A 154 -4.38 16.72 -1.73
CA LYS A 154 -5.49 17.44 -1.05
C LYS A 154 -6.52 18.07 -1.99
N HIS A 155 -6.17 18.32 -3.25
CA HIS A 155 -7.04 18.88 -4.27
C HIS A 155 -7.79 17.84 -5.09
N PHE A 156 -7.54 16.56 -4.79
CA PHE A 156 -8.21 15.43 -5.40
C PHE A 156 -8.93 14.60 -4.34
N ASP A 157 -10.14 14.14 -4.64
CA ASP A 157 -10.90 13.23 -3.81
C ASP A 157 -11.25 11.97 -4.61
N PRO A 158 -10.72 10.79 -4.23
CA PRO A 158 -11.05 9.53 -4.91
C PRO A 158 -12.53 9.16 -4.86
N GLY A 159 -13.28 9.65 -3.86
CA GLY A 159 -14.67 9.29 -3.63
C GLY A 159 -14.90 8.53 -2.32
N ASN A 160 -16.17 8.44 -1.91
CA ASN A 160 -16.54 7.84 -0.63
C ASN A 160 -16.88 6.36 -0.72
N GLU A 161 -17.33 5.88 -1.88
CA GLU A 161 -17.96 4.57 -2.04
C GLU A 161 -17.55 3.89 -3.34
N PHE A 162 -17.16 2.62 -3.24
CA PHE A 162 -16.83 1.75 -4.38
C PHE A 162 -17.37 0.35 -4.07
N GLY A 163 -18.52 0.00 -4.65
CA GLY A 163 -19.18 -1.28 -4.37
C GLY A 163 -19.34 -1.53 -2.86
N SER A 164 -18.67 -2.55 -2.33
CA SER A 164 -18.70 -2.87 -0.89
C SER A 164 -17.77 -2.00 -0.03
N LEU A 165 -16.86 -1.23 -0.64
CA LEU A 165 -15.93 -0.37 0.09
C LEU A 165 -16.56 0.97 0.44
N ARG A 166 -16.41 1.39 1.70
CA ARG A 166 -16.85 2.70 2.23
C ARG A 166 -15.70 3.40 2.91
N ARG A 167 -15.51 4.69 2.56
CA ARG A 167 -14.55 5.54 3.26
C ARG A 167 -15.11 5.89 4.64
N HIS A 168 -14.39 5.53 5.68
CA HIS A 168 -14.77 5.82 7.05
C HIS A 168 -13.89 6.86 7.72
N ARG A 169 -12.72 7.20 7.12
CA ARG A 169 -11.79 8.16 7.70
C ARG A 169 -10.93 8.81 6.62
N THR A 170 -10.55 10.07 6.86
CA THR A 170 -9.48 10.78 6.16
C THR A 170 -8.48 11.34 7.16
N LEU A 171 -7.21 11.38 6.75
CA LEU A 171 -6.14 12.03 7.49
C LEU A 171 -5.37 12.94 6.54
N ARG A 172 -5.33 14.23 6.82
CA ARG A 172 -4.59 15.20 6.02
C ARG A 172 -3.31 15.61 6.70
N GLN A 173 -2.22 15.64 5.95
CA GLN A 173 -0.92 16.11 6.41
C GLN A 173 -0.20 16.88 5.30
N GLY A 174 -0.23 18.20 5.41
CA GLY A 174 0.27 19.10 4.35
C GLY A 174 -0.61 18.99 3.08
N ASP A 175 0.02 18.58 1.98
CA ASP A 175 -0.66 18.39 0.70
C ASP A 175 -1.13 16.94 0.49
N ALA A 176 -0.66 16.00 1.30
CA ALA A 176 -1.06 14.60 1.21
C ALA A 176 -2.28 14.31 2.09
N VAL A 177 -3.14 13.43 1.60
CA VAL A 177 -4.30 12.91 2.31
C VAL A 177 -4.28 11.39 2.23
N LEU A 178 -4.55 10.73 3.36
CA LEU A 178 -4.86 9.30 3.41
C LEU A 178 -6.36 9.12 3.57
N SER A 179 -6.98 8.42 2.63
CA SER A 179 -8.38 7.97 2.71
C SER A 179 -8.41 6.50 3.09
N PHE A 180 -9.15 6.18 4.16
CA PHE A 180 -9.27 4.83 4.69
C PHE A 180 -10.64 4.26 4.36
N TYR A 181 -10.64 3.11 3.70
CA TYR A 181 -11.83 2.37 3.32
C TYR A 181 -11.87 1.02 4.02
N SER A 182 -13.06 0.54 4.31
CA SER A 182 -13.31 -0.82 4.80
C SER A 182 -14.50 -1.43 4.07
N VAL A 183 -14.55 -2.75 4.05
CA VAL A 183 -15.71 -3.49 3.53
C VAL A 183 -16.87 -3.29 4.51
N THR A 184 -17.98 -2.80 4.00
CA THR A 184 -19.23 -2.80 4.76
C THR A 184 -19.93 -4.14 4.52
N SER A 185 -20.20 -4.88 5.60
CA SER A 185 -21.14 -6.02 5.51
C SER A 185 -22.46 -5.54 4.95
N PRO A 186 -23.15 -6.30 4.05
CA PRO A 186 -24.49 -5.95 3.66
C PRO A 186 -25.34 -5.83 4.93
N GLN A 187 -25.99 -4.68 5.08
CA GLN A 187 -27.01 -4.54 6.15
C GLN A 187 -28.07 -5.60 5.87
N THR A 188 -28.12 -6.60 6.74
CA THR A 188 -29.25 -7.55 6.74
C THR A 188 -30.48 -6.75 7.15
N THR A 189 -31.29 -6.38 6.18
CA THR A 189 -32.65 -5.83 6.37
C THR A 189 -33.58 -6.93 6.81
#